data_8934d0182a9a4decce7e9f384edd6bd0
#
_entry.id   8934d0182a9a4decce7e9f384edd6bd0
#
_cell.length_a   1.000
_cell.length_b   1.000
_cell.length_c   1.000
_cell.angle_alpha   90.00
_cell.angle_beta   90.00
_cell.angle_gamma   90.00
#
_symmetry.space_group_name_H-M   'P 1'
#
loop_
_entity.id
_entity.type
_entity.pdbx_description
1 polymer ?
#
loop_
_entity_poly.entity_id
_entity_poly.type
_entity_poly.pdbx_seq_one_letter_code
_entity_poly.pdbx_strand_id
1 'polypeptide(L)'
;MKKFLIVIFISILISGCKKQAPVLSGQADEIFWLSNAGADMPVWVKGNTASKIMILFLHGGPGEGSYRYTGFQTEQLWKNYSVAYWDQRDAGAAAGNNNYVNLSLNQMVDDLEKLVILLKYRYGSDLKIFLMGHSFGALLGCGYLVKGDNQKQIRGWIEVDGAHDYPETNKLERQMLIDTGTVQIAKGYYVNQWQGIVNYCNTHQANTSLDISLQIDNYAFQAEDYANINHSTTSTDYFSASSPLSYGINLYNLNDTSPGRQFLQSLESISFTNELYKITVPSLLIWGQYDFTVPVGSGIQAMANLGSAYKRLVTMPHSAHVPMNGDPDLFAQTVTDYIEAVK
;
A
#
# COMPACT_ATOMS: atom_id res chain seq x y z
N MET A 1 -9.89 68.38 46.64
CA MET A 1 -9.14 67.10 46.44
C MET A 1 -9.61 66.45 45.18
N LYS A 2 -8.84 66.60 44.08
CA LYS A 2 -9.15 65.97 42.76
C LYS A 2 -8.45 64.62 42.72
N LYS A 3 -9.24 63.52 42.56
CA LYS A 3 -8.70 62.16 42.39
C LYS A 3 -8.38 61.98 40.91
N PHE A 4 -7.09 61.80 40.60
CA PHE A 4 -6.64 61.39 39.29
C PHE A 4 -6.81 59.85 39.15
N LEU A 5 -7.57 59.40 38.16
CA LEU A 5 -7.70 58.00 37.78
C LEU A 5 -6.66 57.72 36.71
N ILE A 6 -5.64 56.94 37.05
CA ILE A 6 -4.64 56.44 36.06
C ILE A 6 -5.21 55.20 35.44
N VAL A 7 -5.56 55.27 34.15
CA VAL A 7 -5.93 54.12 33.32
C VAL A 7 -4.67 53.58 32.66
N ILE A 8 -4.21 52.43 33.12
CA ILE A 8 -3.07 51.71 32.51
C ILE A 8 -3.62 50.91 31.33
N PHE A 9 -3.29 51.30 30.11
CA PHE A 9 -3.48 50.51 28.91
C PHE A 9 -2.40 49.42 28.83
N ILE A 10 -2.76 48.19 29.13
CA ILE A 10 -1.91 47.03 28.85
C ILE A 10 -2.13 46.61 27.38
N SER A 11 -1.22 47.01 26.51
CA SER A 11 -1.15 46.52 25.12
C SER A 11 -0.63 45.11 25.13
N ILE A 12 -1.52 44.12 25.01
CA ILE A 12 -1.14 42.73 24.80
C ILE A 12 -0.65 42.61 23.37
N LEU A 13 0.65 42.65 23.15
CA LEU A 13 1.28 42.24 21.91
C LEU A 13 1.11 40.74 21.77
N ILE A 14 0.08 40.31 21.04
CA ILE A 14 -0.04 38.91 20.58
C ILE A 14 1.00 38.75 19.47
N SER A 15 2.25 38.46 19.83
CA SER A 15 3.23 37.89 18.91
C SER A 15 2.75 36.49 18.55
N GLY A 16 2.03 36.39 17.46
CA GLY A 16 1.73 35.11 16.82
C GLY A 16 3.05 34.46 16.41
N CYS A 17 3.64 33.66 17.29
CA CYS A 17 4.68 32.71 16.89
C CYS A 17 4.07 31.77 15.85
N LYS A 18 4.25 32.07 14.56
CA LYS A 18 4.20 31.04 13.54
C LYS A 18 5.36 30.10 13.86
N LYS A 19 5.10 29.06 14.65
CA LYS A 19 6.02 27.93 14.76
C LYS A 19 6.09 27.29 13.37
N GLN A 20 7.05 27.71 12.58
CA GLN A 20 7.44 26.97 11.39
C GLN A 20 7.96 25.64 11.94
N ALA A 21 7.32 24.53 11.56
CA ALA A 21 7.82 23.23 11.96
C ALA A 21 9.27 23.12 11.47
N PRO A 22 10.19 22.61 12.30
CA PRO A 22 11.57 22.44 11.87
C PRO A 22 11.59 21.51 10.65
N VAL A 23 12.23 21.94 9.57
CA VAL A 23 12.51 21.07 8.44
C VAL A 23 13.52 20.02 8.92
N LEU A 24 13.05 18.79 9.12
CA LEU A 24 13.89 17.70 9.55
C LEU A 24 14.76 17.25 8.37
N SER A 25 16.07 17.32 8.54
CA SER A 25 17.05 16.89 7.55
C SER A 25 18.04 15.92 8.18
N GLY A 26 18.48 14.91 7.43
CA GLY A 26 19.41 13.89 7.91
C GLY A 26 18.76 12.51 8.02
N GLN A 27 19.22 11.69 8.97
CA GLN A 27 18.62 10.38 9.22
C GLN A 27 17.37 10.54 10.10
N ALA A 28 16.24 10.05 9.62
CA ALA A 28 15.00 10.01 10.37
C ALA A 28 14.77 8.62 10.99
N ASP A 29 14.19 8.61 12.17
CA ASP A 29 13.57 7.47 12.83
C ASP A 29 12.51 8.05 13.78
N GLU A 30 11.36 8.42 13.22
CA GLU A 30 10.34 9.13 13.97
C GLU A 30 8.94 8.65 13.62
N ILE A 31 8.05 8.70 14.60
CA ILE A 31 6.63 8.43 14.43
C ILE A 31 5.83 9.69 14.71
N PHE A 32 4.80 9.92 13.92
CA PHE A 32 3.77 10.94 14.18
C PHE A 32 2.40 10.40 13.73
N TRP A 33 1.35 11.14 14.05
CA TRP A 33 0.00 10.73 13.77
C TRP A 33 -0.68 11.70 12.81
N LEU A 34 -1.35 11.16 11.80
CA LEU A 34 -2.30 11.89 10.97
C LEU A 34 -3.69 11.70 11.56
N SER A 35 -4.31 12.78 12.03
CA SER A 35 -5.72 12.79 12.44
C SER A 35 -6.56 13.34 11.31
N ASN A 36 -7.50 12.55 10.80
CA ASN A 36 -8.45 12.99 9.78
C ASN A 36 -9.79 12.25 9.90
N ALA A 37 -10.89 13.02 9.81
CA ALA A 37 -12.27 12.50 9.80
C ALA A 37 -12.52 11.39 10.86
N GLY A 38 -12.02 11.61 12.09
CA GLY A 38 -12.22 10.72 13.24
C GLY A 38 -11.29 9.52 13.33
N ALA A 39 -10.32 9.37 12.43
CA ALA A 39 -9.28 8.36 12.54
C ALA A 39 -7.93 8.98 12.89
N ASP A 40 -7.19 8.32 13.76
CA ASP A 40 -5.79 8.63 14.09
C ASP A 40 -4.90 7.54 13.50
N MET A 41 -4.08 7.93 12.55
CA MET A 41 -3.30 7.03 11.71
C MET A 41 -1.81 7.28 11.92
N PRO A 42 -1.04 6.31 12.45
CA PRO A 42 0.39 6.48 12.65
C PRO A 42 1.16 6.48 11.33
N VAL A 43 2.20 7.31 11.29
CA VAL A 43 3.16 7.37 10.19
C VAL A 43 4.56 7.24 10.78
N TRP A 44 5.28 6.20 10.42
CA TRP A 44 6.68 6.02 10.78
C TRP A 44 7.57 6.38 9.60
N VAL A 45 8.47 7.35 9.81
CA VAL A 45 9.43 7.77 8.79
C VAL A 45 10.81 7.29 9.19
N LYS A 46 11.45 6.53 8.30
CA LYS A 46 12.78 5.97 8.50
C LYS A 46 13.69 6.28 7.32
N GLY A 47 14.96 6.57 7.60
CA GLY A 47 16.02 6.69 6.59
C GLY A 47 16.44 8.12 6.27
N ASN A 48 17.06 8.31 5.09
CA ASN A 48 17.77 9.53 4.71
C ASN A 48 16.83 10.62 4.18
N THR A 49 16.39 11.53 5.05
CA THR A 49 15.56 12.68 4.68
C THR A 49 16.35 13.82 4.03
N ALA A 50 17.70 13.84 4.14
CA ALA A 50 18.53 14.81 3.46
C ALA A 50 18.54 14.65 1.94
N SER A 51 18.21 13.45 1.43
CA SER A 51 18.07 13.18 0.00
C SER A 51 16.93 13.96 -0.65
N LYS A 52 15.96 14.43 0.15
CA LYS A 52 14.70 15.02 -0.34
C LYS A 52 13.89 14.08 -1.23
N ILE A 53 14.12 12.77 -1.10
CA ILE A 53 13.38 11.71 -1.78
C ILE A 53 12.73 10.85 -0.70
N MET A 54 11.43 10.67 -0.80
CA MET A 54 10.65 9.85 0.12
C MET A 54 9.78 8.86 -0.64
N ILE A 55 9.85 7.59 -0.25
CA ILE A 55 8.93 6.56 -0.68
C ILE A 55 7.78 6.55 0.32
N LEU A 56 6.57 6.90 -0.11
CA LEU A 56 5.36 6.77 0.71
C LEU A 56 4.74 5.42 0.41
N PHE A 57 4.79 4.52 1.38
CA PHE A 57 4.35 3.15 1.25
C PHE A 57 2.87 3.00 1.66
N LEU A 58 2.07 2.48 0.75
CA LEU A 58 0.66 2.12 0.94
C LEU A 58 0.57 0.61 1.05
N HIS A 59 0.27 0.12 2.26
CA HIS A 59 0.18 -1.32 2.52
C HIS A 59 -1.04 -1.99 1.89
N GLY A 60 -0.97 -3.31 1.77
CA GLY A 60 -2.03 -4.17 1.29
C GLY A 60 -3.13 -4.46 2.31
N GLY A 61 -3.88 -5.48 2.06
CA GLY A 61 -5.08 -5.90 2.77
C GLY A 61 -6.33 -5.70 1.92
N PRO A 62 -7.28 -4.81 2.27
CA PRO A 62 -7.23 -3.71 3.25
C PRO A 62 -7.21 -4.18 4.71
N GLY A 63 -6.69 -3.31 5.60
CA GLY A 63 -6.71 -3.58 7.04
C GLY A 63 -5.46 -4.27 7.60
N GLU A 64 -4.43 -4.51 6.78
CA GLU A 64 -3.24 -5.26 7.19
C GLU A 64 -2.29 -4.44 8.08
N GLY A 65 -1.96 -3.23 7.67
CA GLY A 65 -0.98 -2.36 8.33
C GLY A 65 0.43 -2.47 7.73
N SER A 66 1.24 -1.45 7.99
CA SER A 66 2.57 -1.31 7.39
C SER A 66 3.66 -2.14 8.05
N TYR A 67 3.40 -2.70 9.23
CA TYR A 67 4.40 -3.45 10.01
C TYR A 67 5.09 -4.57 9.20
N ARG A 68 4.34 -5.29 8.38
CA ARG A 68 4.85 -6.37 7.52
C ARG A 68 5.93 -5.94 6.53
N TYR A 69 5.99 -4.65 6.22
CA TYR A 69 6.88 -4.11 5.19
C TYR A 69 8.05 -3.33 5.78
N THR A 70 8.23 -3.38 7.11
CA THR A 70 9.27 -2.61 7.83
C THR A 70 10.55 -3.40 8.07
N GLY A 71 10.74 -4.54 7.42
CA GLY A 71 11.88 -5.41 7.58
C GLY A 71 13.03 -5.12 6.62
N PHE A 72 13.99 -6.04 6.59
CA PHE A 72 15.23 -5.91 5.81
C PHE A 72 14.99 -5.69 4.31
N GLN A 73 13.86 -6.16 3.78
CA GLN A 73 13.46 -6.02 2.38
C GLN A 73 13.33 -4.56 1.93
N THR A 74 13.05 -3.65 2.85
CA THR A 74 12.98 -2.20 2.57
C THR A 74 14.08 -1.41 3.26
N GLU A 75 14.83 -2.02 4.20
CA GLU A 75 15.94 -1.35 4.91
C GLU A 75 17.06 -0.89 3.99
N GLN A 76 17.29 -1.57 2.88
CA GLN A 76 18.28 -1.19 1.88
C GLN A 76 17.97 0.19 1.28
N LEU A 77 16.69 0.56 1.19
CA LEU A 77 16.24 1.85 0.67
C LEU A 77 16.51 3.00 1.66
N TRP A 78 16.58 2.73 2.97
CA TRP A 78 16.81 3.76 4.00
C TRP A 78 18.17 4.45 3.91
N LYS A 79 19.15 3.80 3.30
CA LYS A 79 20.49 4.37 3.14
C LYS A 79 20.48 5.56 2.20
N ASN A 80 19.70 5.47 1.14
CA ASN A 80 19.68 6.47 0.07
C ASN A 80 18.48 7.41 0.18
N TYR A 81 17.34 6.91 0.66
CA TYR A 81 16.06 7.62 0.69
C TYR A 81 15.44 7.54 2.08
N SER A 82 14.35 8.28 2.30
CA SER A 82 13.45 8.02 3.41
C SER A 82 12.24 7.19 2.95
N VAL A 83 11.71 6.38 3.85
CA VAL A 83 10.47 5.63 3.65
C VAL A 83 9.48 6.06 4.72
N ALA A 84 8.28 6.44 4.31
CA ALA A 84 7.15 6.71 5.19
C ALA A 84 6.20 5.50 5.15
N TYR A 85 6.10 4.79 6.26
CA TYR A 85 5.17 3.69 6.49
C TYR A 85 3.93 4.26 7.17
N TRP A 86 2.79 4.09 6.55
CA TRP A 86 1.53 4.63 7.03
C TRP A 86 0.53 3.51 7.29
N ASP A 87 0.10 3.35 8.55
CA ASP A 87 -1.05 2.51 8.83
C ASP A 87 -2.31 3.27 8.46
N GLN A 88 -2.99 2.76 7.44
CA GLN A 88 -4.19 3.35 6.89
C GLN A 88 -5.35 3.24 7.89
N ARG A 89 -6.45 3.94 7.62
CA ARG A 89 -7.68 3.90 8.40
C ARG A 89 -8.11 2.46 8.70
N ASP A 90 -8.40 2.17 9.97
CA ASP A 90 -8.81 0.85 10.48
C ASP A 90 -7.81 -0.29 10.21
N ALA A 91 -6.53 0.04 10.03
CA ALA A 91 -5.46 -0.91 9.79
C ALA A 91 -4.33 -0.76 10.80
N GLY A 92 -3.59 -1.85 11.05
CA GLY A 92 -2.41 -1.83 11.91
C GLY A 92 -2.66 -1.17 13.26
N ALA A 93 -1.81 -0.22 13.65
CA ALA A 93 -1.96 0.54 14.88
C ALA A 93 -3.05 1.64 14.81
N ALA A 94 -3.62 1.91 13.62
CA ALA A 94 -4.80 2.77 13.47
C ALA A 94 -6.11 2.05 13.78
N ALA A 95 -6.08 0.74 13.98
CA ALA A 95 -7.27 -0.06 14.19
C ALA A 95 -8.00 0.27 15.48
N GLY A 96 -9.35 0.24 15.41
CA GLY A 96 -10.22 0.34 16.57
C GLY A 96 -10.35 1.74 17.18
N ASN A 97 -9.67 2.76 16.63
CA ASN A 97 -9.77 4.10 17.16
C ASN A 97 -10.96 4.92 16.62
N ASN A 98 -11.62 4.47 15.57
CA ASN A 98 -12.77 5.15 14.95
C ASN A 98 -14.00 4.28 14.73
N ASN A 99 -13.99 3.01 15.15
CA ASN A 99 -15.10 2.05 14.97
C ASN A 99 -15.61 1.96 13.52
N TYR A 100 -14.70 1.98 12.54
CA TYR A 100 -15.01 1.95 11.10
C TYR A 100 -15.85 3.14 10.59
N VAL A 101 -15.88 4.25 11.32
CA VAL A 101 -16.56 5.46 10.86
C VAL A 101 -15.87 5.98 9.60
N ASN A 102 -16.67 6.26 8.57
CA ASN A 102 -16.20 6.73 7.27
C ASN A 102 -15.23 5.76 6.57
N LEU A 103 -15.30 4.45 6.80
CA LEU A 103 -14.49 3.48 6.08
C LEU A 103 -14.98 3.35 4.64
N SER A 104 -14.26 3.97 3.71
CA SER A 104 -14.51 3.92 2.27
C SER A 104 -13.25 4.26 1.49
N LEU A 105 -13.12 3.79 0.25
CA LEU A 105 -11.98 4.13 -0.61
C LEU A 105 -11.84 5.65 -0.79
N ASN A 106 -12.94 6.37 -0.99
CA ASN A 106 -12.93 7.83 -1.15
C ASN A 106 -12.37 8.54 0.08
N GLN A 107 -12.75 8.09 1.29
CA GLN A 107 -12.21 8.66 2.52
C GLN A 107 -10.73 8.33 2.68
N MET A 108 -10.29 7.11 2.33
CA MET A 108 -8.87 6.74 2.38
C MET A 108 -8.04 7.54 1.36
N VAL A 109 -8.59 7.87 0.20
CA VAL A 109 -7.96 8.80 -0.75
C VAL A 109 -7.83 10.20 -0.15
N ASP A 110 -8.84 10.71 0.57
CA ASP A 110 -8.76 12.01 1.27
C ASP A 110 -7.70 11.96 2.40
N ASP A 111 -7.61 10.86 3.14
CA ASP A 111 -6.55 10.65 4.15
C ASP A 111 -5.16 10.73 3.50
N LEU A 112 -4.97 10.10 2.35
CA LEU A 112 -3.71 10.13 1.60
C LEU A 112 -3.39 11.55 1.09
N GLU A 113 -4.39 12.32 0.64
CA GLU A 113 -4.22 13.74 0.28
C GLU A 113 -3.67 14.55 1.46
N LYS A 114 -4.25 14.38 2.65
CA LYS A 114 -3.79 15.06 3.87
C LYS A 114 -2.38 14.62 4.27
N LEU A 115 -2.08 13.33 4.14
CA LEU A 115 -0.75 12.80 4.45
C LEU A 115 0.32 13.39 3.52
N VAL A 116 0.09 13.43 2.22
CA VAL A 116 1.02 14.02 1.25
C VAL A 116 1.31 15.50 1.57
N ILE A 117 0.27 16.27 1.91
CA ILE A 117 0.42 17.67 2.35
C ILE A 117 1.25 17.75 3.65
N LEU A 118 0.95 16.90 4.63
CA LEU A 118 1.66 16.87 5.91
C LEU A 118 3.14 16.52 5.75
N LEU A 119 3.46 15.53 4.91
CA LEU A 119 4.84 15.15 4.63
C LEU A 119 5.63 16.30 3.99
N LYS A 120 5.06 16.99 3.00
CA LYS A 120 5.70 18.18 2.39
C LYS A 120 5.84 19.34 3.39
N TYR A 121 4.90 19.52 4.30
CA TYR A 121 5.01 20.52 5.35
C TYR A 121 6.15 20.21 6.34
N ARG A 122 6.32 18.92 6.72
CA ARG A 122 7.34 18.49 7.69
C ARG A 122 8.74 18.45 7.12
N TYR A 123 8.90 17.93 5.88
CA TYR A 123 10.21 17.63 5.28
C TYR A 123 10.64 18.61 4.18
N GLY A 124 9.78 19.57 3.85
CA GLY A 124 10.02 20.62 2.89
C GLY A 124 9.15 20.52 1.63
N SER A 125 8.80 21.66 1.05
CA SER A 125 7.96 21.73 -0.15
C SER A 125 8.66 21.15 -1.39
N ASP A 126 9.99 21.01 -1.35
CA ASP A 126 10.86 20.42 -2.37
C ASP A 126 10.94 18.88 -2.28
N LEU A 127 10.25 18.28 -1.29
CA LEU A 127 10.22 16.83 -1.12
C LEU A 127 9.63 16.14 -2.36
N LYS A 128 10.41 15.21 -2.94
CA LYS A 128 10.01 14.36 -4.05
C LYS A 128 9.42 13.06 -3.50
N ILE A 129 8.10 12.92 -3.57
CA ILE A 129 7.40 11.73 -3.09
C ILE A 129 7.26 10.73 -4.22
N PHE A 130 7.74 9.51 -4.00
CA PHE A 130 7.45 8.33 -4.80
C PHE A 130 6.36 7.54 -4.05
N LEU A 131 5.19 7.45 -4.65
CA LEU A 131 4.09 6.67 -4.08
C LEU A 131 4.31 5.20 -4.44
N MET A 132 4.31 4.32 -3.44
CA MET A 132 4.45 2.86 -3.64
C MET A 132 3.25 2.17 -3.02
N GLY A 133 2.45 1.49 -3.85
CA GLY A 133 1.28 0.74 -3.40
C GLY A 133 1.43 -0.75 -3.63
N HIS A 134 1.23 -1.56 -2.58
CA HIS A 134 1.21 -3.01 -2.65
C HIS A 134 -0.23 -3.51 -2.57
N SER A 135 -0.63 -4.44 -3.45
CA SER A 135 -1.94 -5.09 -3.40
C SER A 135 -3.09 -4.06 -3.36
N PHE A 136 -3.96 -4.07 -2.34
CA PHE A 136 -4.97 -3.04 -2.10
C PHE A 136 -4.38 -1.61 -2.06
N GLY A 137 -3.15 -1.43 -1.56
CA GLY A 137 -2.46 -0.15 -1.57
C GLY A 137 -2.29 0.43 -2.97
N ALA A 138 -2.24 -0.42 -4.00
CA ALA A 138 -2.23 0.02 -5.39
C ALA A 138 -3.60 0.55 -5.85
N LEU A 139 -4.71 -0.08 -5.44
CA LEU A 139 -6.05 0.46 -5.67
C LEU A 139 -6.18 1.87 -5.08
N LEU A 140 -5.75 2.04 -3.82
CA LEU A 140 -5.75 3.33 -3.13
C LEU A 140 -4.87 4.35 -3.87
N GLY A 141 -3.67 3.94 -4.30
CA GLY A 141 -2.75 4.76 -5.06
C GLY A 141 -3.32 5.20 -6.41
N CYS A 142 -3.96 4.31 -7.16
CA CYS A 142 -4.66 4.62 -8.40
C CYS A 142 -5.80 5.62 -8.14
N GLY A 143 -6.65 5.38 -7.13
CA GLY A 143 -7.72 6.30 -6.75
C GLY A 143 -7.22 7.71 -6.42
N TYR A 144 -6.07 7.80 -5.75
CA TYR A 144 -5.42 9.09 -5.47
C TYR A 144 -4.89 9.75 -6.76
N LEU A 145 -4.17 9.01 -7.60
CA LEU A 145 -3.49 9.56 -8.77
C LEU A 145 -4.46 10.03 -9.87
N VAL A 146 -5.60 9.37 -10.04
CA VAL A 146 -6.61 9.78 -11.03
C VAL A 146 -7.48 10.93 -10.55
N LYS A 147 -7.48 11.26 -9.25
CA LYS A 147 -8.32 12.29 -8.65
C LYS A 147 -7.72 13.68 -8.83
N GLY A 148 -8.38 14.52 -9.62
CA GLY A 148 -8.03 15.93 -9.80
C GLY A 148 -6.55 16.14 -10.16
N ASP A 149 -5.86 16.99 -9.40
CA ASP A 149 -4.46 17.37 -9.63
C ASP A 149 -3.47 16.63 -8.69
N ASN A 150 -3.92 15.59 -7.98
CA ASN A 150 -3.13 14.92 -6.95
C ASN A 150 -1.80 14.39 -7.47
N GLN A 151 -1.77 13.83 -8.69
CA GLN A 151 -0.53 13.32 -9.27
C GLN A 151 0.58 14.39 -9.44
N LYS A 152 0.23 15.70 -9.48
CA LYS A 152 1.22 16.79 -9.51
C LYS A 152 2.04 16.90 -8.22
N GLN A 153 1.56 16.28 -7.13
CA GLN A 153 2.26 16.22 -5.85
C GLN A 153 3.27 15.07 -5.78
N ILE A 154 3.20 14.12 -6.73
CA ILE A 154 3.95 12.88 -6.76
C ILE A 154 5.02 12.94 -7.84
N ARG A 155 6.24 12.46 -7.54
CA ARG A 155 7.35 12.38 -8.50
C ARG A 155 7.32 11.11 -9.35
N GLY A 156 6.84 10.00 -8.79
CA GLY A 156 6.73 8.73 -9.48
C GLY A 156 5.77 7.77 -8.78
N TRP A 157 5.25 6.81 -9.53
CA TRP A 157 4.34 5.76 -9.08
C TRP A 157 5.04 4.40 -9.13
N ILE A 158 4.94 3.62 -8.07
CA ILE A 158 5.43 2.25 -7.99
C ILE A 158 4.26 1.37 -7.59
N GLU A 159 3.83 0.51 -8.48
CA GLU A 159 2.76 -0.46 -8.25
C GLU A 159 3.39 -1.84 -8.04
N VAL A 160 3.08 -2.47 -6.91
CA VAL A 160 3.63 -3.76 -6.51
C VAL A 160 2.48 -4.73 -6.32
N ASP A 161 2.40 -5.77 -7.16
CA ASP A 161 1.32 -6.77 -7.15
C ASP A 161 -0.07 -6.13 -6.97
N GLY A 162 -0.35 -5.10 -7.79
CA GLY A 162 -1.41 -4.14 -7.55
C GLY A 162 -2.80 -4.61 -7.95
N ALA A 163 -3.76 -4.54 -7.03
CA ALA A 163 -5.17 -4.90 -7.25
C ALA A 163 -6.00 -3.71 -7.78
N HIS A 164 -5.51 -2.99 -8.80
CA HIS A 164 -6.18 -1.80 -9.34
C HIS A 164 -7.53 -2.07 -10.03
N ASP A 165 -7.87 -3.33 -10.28
CA ASP A 165 -9.12 -3.78 -10.90
C ASP A 165 -9.59 -5.07 -10.21
N TYR A 166 -10.44 -4.95 -9.16
CA TYR A 166 -10.92 -6.11 -8.42
C TYR A 166 -11.68 -7.12 -9.30
N PRO A 167 -12.65 -6.70 -10.15
CA PRO A 167 -13.37 -7.65 -11.00
C PRO A 167 -12.48 -8.48 -11.91
N GLU A 168 -11.44 -7.89 -12.48
CA GLU A 168 -10.53 -8.59 -13.37
C GLU A 168 -9.51 -9.42 -12.59
N THR A 169 -8.97 -8.88 -11.50
CA THR A 169 -8.06 -9.61 -10.59
C THR A 169 -8.70 -10.91 -10.12
N ASN A 170 -9.94 -10.86 -9.61
CA ASN A 170 -10.66 -12.05 -9.13
C ASN A 170 -10.84 -13.13 -10.23
N LYS A 171 -11.01 -12.73 -11.49
CA LYS A 171 -11.10 -13.67 -12.62
C LYS A 171 -9.74 -14.29 -12.93
N LEU A 172 -8.68 -13.48 -12.98
CA LEU A 172 -7.33 -13.93 -13.26
C LEU A 172 -6.82 -14.88 -12.18
N GLU A 173 -7.07 -14.55 -10.92
CA GLU A 173 -6.77 -15.37 -9.75
C GLU A 173 -7.44 -16.76 -9.87
N ARG A 174 -8.76 -16.78 -10.05
CA ARG A 174 -9.51 -18.02 -10.23
C ARG A 174 -8.97 -18.85 -11.41
N GLN A 175 -8.66 -18.22 -12.54
CA GLN A 175 -8.16 -18.91 -13.72
C GLN A 175 -6.76 -19.49 -13.47
N MET A 176 -5.88 -18.75 -12.84
CA MET A 176 -4.53 -19.21 -12.49
C MET A 176 -4.56 -20.42 -11.56
N LEU A 177 -5.48 -20.43 -10.58
CA LEU A 177 -5.68 -21.58 -9.68
C LEU A 177 -6.13 -22.83 -10.44
N ILE A 178 -7.05 -22.71 -11.41
CA ILE A 178 -7.51 -23.82 -12.24
C ILE A 178 -6.38 -24.36 -13.11
N ASP A 179 -5.69 -23.47 -13.83
CA ASP A 179 -4.66 -23.85 -14.80
C ASP A 179 -3.47 -24.50 -14.10
N THR A 180 -2.95 -23.86 -13.05
CA THR A 180 -1.83 -24.39 -12.26
C THR A 180 -2.22 -25.69 -11.56
N GLY A 181 -3.37 -25.72 -10.90
CA GLY A 181 -3.84 -26.91 -10.19
C GLY A 181 -3.99 -28.11 -11.11
N THR A 182 -4.53 -27.91 -12.32
CA THR A 182 -4.64 -28.97 -13.31
C THR A 182 -3.27 -29.55 -13.68
N VAL A 183 -2.27 -28.69 -13.88
CA VAL A 183 -0.90 -29.12 -14.17
C VAL A 183 -0.26 -29.85 -12.99
N GLN A 184 -0.45 -29.35 -11.75
CA GLN A 184 0.12 -29.97 -10.54
C GLN A 184 -0.49 -31.35 -10.27
N ILE A 185 -1.80 -31.50 -10.44
CA ILE A 185 -2.51 -32.80 -10.34
C ILE A 185 -1.91 -33.80 -11.35
N ALA A 186 -1.76 -33.37 -12.61
CA ALA A 186 -1.19 -34.25 -13.66
C ALA A 186 0.26 -34.67 -13.34
N LYS A 187 1.03 -33.85 -12.63
CA LYS A 187 2.39 -34.16 -12.17
C LYS A 187 2.43 -34.99 -10.88
N GLY A 188 1.29 -35.20 -10.22
CA GLY A 188 1.22 -35.94 -8.94
C GLY A 188 1.63 -35.13 -7.72
N TYR A 189 1.69 -33.80 -7.79
CA TYR A 189 2.06 -32.91 -6.68
C TYR A 189 0.83 -32.41 -5.94
N TYR A 190 0.76 -32.60 -4.62
CA TYR A 190 -0.33 -32.13 -3.75
C TYR A 190 -1.73 -32.39 -4.33
N VAL A 191 -1.94 -33.58 -4.92
CA VAL A 191 -3.10 -33.92 -5.77
C VAL A 191 -4.42 -33.63 -5.06
N ASN A 192 -4.58 -34.02 -3.80
CA ASN A 192 -5.83 -33.84 -3.05
C ASN A 192 -6.13 -32.36 -2.80
N GLN A 193 -5.11 -31.58 -2.44
CA GLN A 193 -5.23 -30.16 -2.17
C GLN A 193 -5.62 -29.41 -3.45
N TRP A 194 -4.87 -29.62 -4.52
CA TRP A 194 -5.17 -29.00 -5.81
C TRP A 194 -6.53 -29.44 -6.38
N GLN A 195 -6.92 -30.71 -6.17
CA GLN A 195 -8.24 -31.17 -6.60
C GLN A 195 -9.37 -30.41 -5.87
N GLY A 196 -9.20 -30.12 -4.57
CA GLY A 196 -10.15 -29.31 -3.80
C GLY A 196 -10.26 -27.90 -4.37
N ILE A 197 -9.13 -27.24 -4.62
CA ILE A 197 -9.05 -25.89 -5.20
C ILE A 197 -9.70 -25.84 -6.58
N VAL A 198 -9.28 -26.71 -7.49
CA VAL A 198 -9.81 -26.76 -8.89
C VAL A 198 -11.31 -27.05 -8.90
N ASN A 199 -11.78 -28.00 -8.09
CA ASN A 199 -13.21 -28.30 -7.99
C ASN A 199 -14.01 -27.09 -7.49
N TYR A 200 -13.52 -26.39 -6.45
CA TYR A 200 -14.19 -25.18 -5.96
C TYR A 200 -14.24 -24.10 -7.04
N CYS A 201 -13.11 -23.78 -7.66
CA CYS A 201 -13.02 -22.77 -8.69
C CYS A 201 -13.87 -23.11 -9.94
N ASN A 202 -14.02 -24.39 -10.30
CA ASN A 202 -14.88 -24.80 -11.42
C ASN A 202 -16.37 -24.65 -11.11
N THR A 203 -16.78 -24.75 -9.85
CA THR A 203 -18.19 -24.68 -9.45
C THR A 203 -18.63 -23.30 -8.98
N HIS A 204 -17.70 -22.40 -8.67
CA HIS A 204 -17.96 -21.05 -8.21
C HIS A 204 -17.33 -20.01 -9.14
N GLN A 205 -18.14 -19.06 -9.59
CA GLN A 205 -17.68 -17.99 -10.47
C GLN A 205 -17.16 -16.81 -9.64
N ALA A 206 -16.04 -16.22 -10.04
CA ALA A 206 -15.55 -14.97 -9.46
C ALA A 206 -16.61 -13.86 -9.55
N ASN A 207 -16.56 -12.89 -8.64
CA ASN A 207 -17.43 -11.71 -8.62
C ASN A 207 -18.94 -12.01 -8.43
N THR A 208 -19.29 -13.16 -7.89
CA THR A 208 -20.69 -13.51 -7.62
C THR A 208 -21.11 -13.19 -6.18
N SER A 209 -20.20 -13.29 -5.23
CA SER A 209 -20.37 -12.84 -3.84
C SER A 209 -19.01 -12.63 -3.18
N LEU A 210 -18.99 -11.77 -2.15
CA LEU A 210 -17.78 -11.54 -1.34
C LEU A 210 -17.23 -12.85 -0.73
N ASP A 211 -18.11 -13.74 -0.24
CA ASP A 211 -17.66 -15.01 0.38
C ASP A 211 -16.95 -15.93 -0.64
N ILE A 212 -17.37 -15.91 -1.90
CA ILE A 212 -16.70 -16.66 -2.97
C ILE A 212 -15.35 -16.02 -3.30
N SER A 213 -15.28 -14.71 -3.44
CA SER A 213 -14.01 -13.99 -3.68
C SER A 213 -13.03 -14.25 -2.54
N LEU A 214 -13.43 -14.10 -1.29
CA LEU A 214 -12.58 -14.37 -0.12
C LEU A 214 -12.12 -15.83 -0.03
N GLN A 215 -12.95 -16.79 -0.46
CA GLN A 215 -12.53 -18.19 -0.48
C GLN A 215 -11.55 -18.48 -1.60
N ILE A 216 -11.71 -17.86 -2.77
CA ILE A 216 -10.75 -17.97 -3.88
C ILE A 216 -9.41 -17.38 -3.45
N ASP A 217 -9.40 -16.18 -2.86
CA ASP A 217 -8.21 -15.51 -2.32
C ASP A 217 -7.50 -16.39 -1.25
N ASN A 218 -8.26 -17.01 -0.34
CA ASN A 218 -7.69 -17.97 0.61
C ASN A 218 -7.03 -19.17 -0.09
N TYR A 219 -7.59 -19.65 -1.19
CA TYR A 219 -6.96 -20.70 -2.00
C TYR A 219 -5.72 -20.20 -2.75
N ALA A 220 -5.66 -18.94 -3.15
CA ALA A 220 -4.48 -18.35 -3.75
C ALA A 220 -3.29 -18.36 -2.79
N PHE A 221 -3.49 -17.94 -1.54
CA PHE A 221 -2.44 -18.04 -0.51
C PHE A 221 -1.98 -19.48 -0.27
N GLN A 222 -2.93 -20.46 -0.22
CA GLN A 222 -2.56 -21.86 -0.08
C GLN A 222 -1.81 -22.39 -1.31
N ALA A 223 -2.17 -21.93 -2.49
CA ALA A 223 -1.55 -22.33 -3.75
C ALA A 223 -0.07 -21.94 -3.82
N GLU A 224 0.32 -20.83 -3.23
CA GLU A 224 1.72 -20.41 -3.14
C GLU A 224 2.56 -21.48 -2.41
N ASP A 225 2.04 -22.04 -1.31
CA ASP A 225 2.70 -23.13 -0.61
C ASP A 225 2.78 -24.42 -1.45
N TYR A 226 1.68 -24.79 -2.13
CA TYR A 226 1.62 -26.04 -2.90
C TYR A 226 2.36 -25.97 -4.23
N ALA A 227 2.54 -24.79 -4.79
CA ALA A 227 3.34 -24.61 -6.00
C ALA A 227 4.85 -24.76 -5.75
N ASN A 228 5.26 -25.04 -4.50
CA ASN A 228 6.64 -25.19 -4.05
C ASN A 228 7.50 -23.96 -4.38
N ILE A 229 6.90 -22.81 -4.25
CA ILE A 229 7.59 -21.52 -4.31
C ILE A 229 8.41 -21.46 -3.02
N ASN A 230 9.73 -21.39 -3.16
CA ASN A 230 10.61 -21.28 -2.01
C ASN A 230 10.34 -19.93 -1.32
N HIS A 231 9.46 -19.95 -0.33
CA HIS A 231 9.43 -18.91 0.69
C HIS A 231 10.72 -19.06 1.50
N SER A 232 11.81 -18.49 0.99
CA SER A 232 13.15 -18.66 1.55
C SER A 232 13.33 -17.93 2.88
N THR A 233 12.29 -17.28 3.38
CA THR A 233 12.38 -16.46 4.58
C THR A 233 11.44 -16.97 5.65
N THR A 234 11.97 -17.17 6.84
CA THR A 234 11.16 -17.40 8.03
C THR A 234 10.39 -16.11 8.36
N SER A 235 9.18 -16.22 8.91
CA SER A 235 8.33 -15.07 9.25
C SER A 235 9.01 -14.00 10.13
N THR A 236 10.09 -14.37 10.81
CA THR A 236 10.90 -13.48 11.66
C THR A 236 11.82 -12.54 10.86
N ASP A 237 12.10 -12.85 9.60
CA ASP A 237 13.02 -12.07 8.77
C ASP A 237 12.35 -10.86 8.10
N TYR A 238 11.01 -10.79 8.15
CA TYR A 238 10.23 -9.74 7.49
C TYR A 238 10.09 -8.47 8.31
N PHE A 239 10.32 -8.51 9.62
CA PHE A 239 9.99 -7.42 10.51
C PHE A 239 11.22 -6.72 11.04
N SER A 240 11.26 -5.39 10.99
CA SER A 240 12.28 -4.63 11.68
C SER A 240 12.03 -4.67 13.18
N ALA A 241 13.02 -5.13 13.94
CA ALA A 241 12.97 -5.08 15.40
C ALA A 241 12.86 -3.66 15.97
N SER A 242 13.15 -2.64 15.16
CA SER A 242 13.05 -1.23 15.55
C SER A 242 11.73 -0.58 15.13
N SER A 243 10.84 -1.29 14.46
CA SER A 243 9.56 -0.71 14.02
C SER A 243 8.68 -0.35 15.23
N PRO A 244 8.22 0.91 15.33
CA PRO A 244 7.26 1.31 16.34
C PRO A 244 5.82 0.94 15.97
N LEU A 245 5.58 0.49 14.73
CA LEU A 245 4.28 0.06 14.28
C LEU A 245 3.98 -1.34 14.83
N SER A 246 2.76 -1.55 15.25
CA SER A 246 2.34 -2.85 15.79
C SER A 246 1.92 -3.79 14.66
N TYR A 247 2.15 -5.09 14.87
CA TYR A 247 1.55 -6.12 14.05
C TYR A 247 0.03 -6.16 14.31
N GLY A 248 -0.69 -5.29 13.61
CA GLY A 248 -2.14 -5.18 13.70
C GLY A 248 -2.79 -6.19 12.76
N ILE A 249 -3.50 -7.13 13.32
CA ILE A 249 -4.22 -8.16 12.57
C ILE A 249 -5.63 -7.63 12.32
N ASN A 250 -5.83 -6.87 11.24
CA ASN A 250 -7.15 -6.30 11.01
C ASN A 250 -7.85 -6.81 9.75
N LEU A 251 -7.18 -7.56 8.92
CA LEU A 251 -7.83 -8.24 7.80
C LEU A 251 -8.98 -9.15 8.31
N TYR A 252 -8.72 -9.89 9.39
CA TYR A 252 -9.76 -10.69 10.06
C TYR A 252 -10.84 -9.80 10.67
N ASN A 253 -10.48 -8.69 11.32
CA ASN A 253 -11.45 -7.80 11.95
C ASN A 253 -12.36 -7.12 10.92
N LEU A 254 -11.85 -6.75 9.74
CA LEU A 254 -12.70 -6.21 8.67
C LEU A 254 -13.74 -7.25 8.22
N ASN A 255 -13.33 -8.50 8.03
CA ASN A 255 -14.22 -9.56 7.62
C ASN A 255 -15.23 -9.96 8.74
N ASP A 256 -14.85 -9.83 9.99
CA ASP A 256 -15.66 -10.22 11.16
C ASP A 256 -16.68 -9.15 11.57
N THR A 257 -16.59 -7.94 11.03
CA THR A 257 -17.50 -6.83 11.38
C THR A 257 -18.41 -6.46 10.21
N SER A 258 -19.64 -6.06 10.51
CA SER A 258 -20.58 -5.62 9.47
C SER A 258 -20.07 -4.43 8.67
N PRO A 259 -19.50 -3.35 9.26
CA PRO A 259 -18.92 -2.25 8.49
C PRO A 259 -17.74 -2.67 7.64
N GLY A 260 -16.87 -3.53 8.17
CA GLY A 260 -15.71 -4.05 7.43
C GLY A 260 -16.14 -4.88 6.22
N ARG A 261 -17.09 -5.78 6.38
CA ARG A 261 -17.65 -6.57 5.26
C ARG A 261 -18.33 -5.68 4.21
N GLN A 262 -19.05 -4.64 4.63
CA GLN A 262 -19.64 -3.67 3.68
C GLN A 262 -18.57 -2.95 2.87
N PHE A 263 -17.44 -2.60 3.51
CA PHE A 263 -16.31 -1.99 2.82
C PHE A 263 -15.71 -2.98 1.82
N LEU A 264 -15.38 -4.22 2.23
CA LEU A 264 -14.86 -5.26 1.34
C LEU A 264 -15.80 -5.50 0.15
N GLN A 265 -17.10 -5.63 0.40
CA GLN A 265 -18.11 -5.79 -0.64
C GLN A 265 -18.13 -4.60 -1.62
N SER A 266 -17.88 -3.39 -1.15
CA SER A 266 -17.82 -2.20 -2.01
C SER A 266 -16.62 -2.20 -2.97
N LEU A 267 -15.53 -2.90 -2.62
CA LEU A 267 -14.34 -3.01 -3.45
C LEU A 267 -14.54 -3.95 -4.64
N GLU A 268 -15.39 -4.98 -4.50
CA GLU A 268 -15.61 -6.02 -5.51
C GLU A 268 -16.01 -5.49 -6.91
N SER A 269 -16.50 -4.26 -6.99
CA SER A 269 -16.90 -3.61 -8.25
C SER A 269 -15.94 -2.51 -8.70
N ILE A 270 -14.87 -2.25 -7.95
CA ILE A 270 -13.97 -1.13 -8.27
C ILE A 270 -12.93 -1.55 -9.31
N SER A 271 -12.84 -0.77 -10.37
CA SER A 271 -11.84 -0.89 -11.42
C SER A 271 -11.34 0.48 -11.82
N PHE A 272 -10.02 0.65 -11.86
CA PHE A 272 -9.37 1.84 -12.42
C PHE A 272 -8.82 1.61 -13.84
N THR A 273 -8.97 0.42 -14.41
CA THR A 273 -8.41 0.08 -15.74
C THR A 273 -8.72 1.14 -16.79
N ASN A 274 -9.98 1.58 -16.86
CA ASN A 274 -10.42 2.61 -17.80
C ASN A 274 -9.97 4.04 -17.44
N GLU A 275 -9.30 4.23 -16.31
CA GLU A 275 -8.81 5.53 -15.84
C GLU A 275 -7.27 5.58 -15.77
N LEU A 276 -6.58 4.45 -15.90
CA LEU A 276 -5.11 4.37 -15.81
C LEU A 276 -4.41 5.28 -16.80
N TYR A 277 -5.03 5.57 -17.96
CA TYR A 277 -4.48 6.51 -18.95
C TYR A 277 -4.30 7.92 -18.40
N LYS A 278 -5.00 8.29 -17.32
CA LYS A 278 -4.86 9.58 -16.65
C LYS A 278 -3.58 9.66 -15.80
N ILE A 279 -3.01 8.52 -15.41
CA ILE A 279 -1.77 8.45 -14.64
C ILE A 279 -0.59 8.66 -15.59
N THR A 280 -0.01 9.85 -15.56
CA THR A 280 1.05 10.28 -16.48
C THR A 280 2.42 10.44 -15.79
N VAL A 281 2.49 10.36 -14.47
CA VAL A 281 3.76 10.34 -13.74
C VAL A 281 4.59 9.12 -14.13
N PRO A 282 5.93 9.18 -14.12
CA PRO A 282 6.76 8.00 -14.31
C PRO A 282 6.26 6.84 -13.46
N SER A 283 6.20 5.63 -14.02
CA SER A 283 5.59 4.48 -13.36
C SER A 283 6.46 3.23 -13.48
N LEU A 284 6.65 2.55 -12.34
CA LEU A 284 7.27 1.24 -12.24
C LEU A 284 6.23 0.24 -11.73
N LEU A 285 6.10 -0.88 -12.44
CA LEU A 285 5.25 -1.99 -12.06
C LEU A 285 6.15 -3.16 -11.66
N ILE A 286 5.94 -3.74 -10.48
CA ILE A 286 6.70 -4.87 -9.97
C ILE A 286 5.72 -5.99 -9.64
N TRP A 287 5.98 -7.19 -10.15
CA TRP A 287 5.10 -8.34 -9.95
C TRP A 287 5.86 -9.61 -9.60
N GLY A 288 5.36 -10.37 -8.63
CA GLY A 288 5.81 -11.73 -8.39
C GLY A 288 5.39 -12.66 -9.55
N GLN A 289 6.33 -13.49 -10.00
CA GLN A 289 6.03 -14.45 -11.09
C GLN A 289 4.95 -15.46 -10.69
N TYR A 290 4.89 -15.78 -9.41
CA TYR A 290 4.00 -16.79 -8.85
C TYR A 290 2.93 -16.18 -7.95
N ASP A 291 2.58 -14.94 -8.18
CA ASP A 291 1.48 -14.29 -7.48
C ASP A 291 0.14 -14.88 -7.92
N PHE A 292 -0.47 -15.67 -7.03
CA PHE A 292 -1.79 -16.25 -7.26
C PHE A 292 -2.91 -15.31 -6.84
N THR A 293 -2.65 -14.39 -5.90
CA THR A 293 -3.65 -13.44 -5.38
C THR A 293 -3.92 -12.31 -6.38
N VAL A 294 -2.87 -11.69 -6.91
CA VAL A 294 -2.96 -10.68 -7.97
C VAL A 294 -2.06 -11.09 -9.14
N PRO A 295 -2.53 -11.98 -10.01
CA PRO A 295 -1.69 -12.53 -11.07
C PRO A 295 -1.05 -11.49 -11.97
N VAL A 296 0.14 -11.79 -12.50
CA VAL A 296 0.92 -10.89 -13.37
C VAL A 296 0.12 -10.34 -14.56
N GLY A 297 -0.97 -11.00 -14.93
CA GLY A 297 -1.94 -10.51 -15.92
C GLY A 297 -2.48 -9.12 -15.58
N SER A 298 -2.68 -8.82 -14.29
CA SER A 298 -3.07 -7.47 -13.83
C SER A 298 -1.97 -6.45 -14.12
N GLY A 299 -0.70 -6.79 -13.88
CA GLY A 299 0.45 -5.93 -14.21
C GLY A 299 0.60 -5.67 -15.71
N ILE A 300 0.35 -6.69 -16.54
CA ILE A 300 0.33 -6.55 -18.01
C ILE A 300 -0.79 -5.59 -18.43
N GLN A 301 -1.96 -5.70 -17.83
CA GLN A 301 -3.09 -4.81 -18.08
C GLN A 301 -2.76 -3.37 -17.66
N ALA A 302 -2.19 -3.17 -16.47
CA ALA A 302 -1.74 -1.84 -16.03
C ALA A 302 -0.71 -1.26 -17.00
N MET A 303 0.30 -2.04 -17.39
CA MET A 303 1.32 -1.61 -18.33
C MET A 303 0.75 -1.17 -19.68
N ALA A 304 -0.30 -1.85 -20.17
CA ALA A 304 -0.97 -1.47 -21.41
C ALA A 304 -1.74 -0.17 -21.30
N ASN A 305 -2.40 0.10 -20.15
CA ASN A 305 -3.38 1.19 -19.99
C ASN A 305 -2.80 2.46 -19.34
N LEU A 306 -1.68 2.41 -18.60
CA LEU A 306 -1.06 3.60 -18.02
C LEU A 306 -0.72 4.65 -19.06
N GLY A 307 -1.06 5.91 -18.78
CA GLY A 307 -0.74 7.08 -19.64
C GLY A 307 0.69 7.58 -19.51
N SER A 308 1.49 7.03 -18.61
CA SER A 308 2.87 7.42 -18.39
C SER A 308 3.73 7.18 -19.63
N ALA A 309 4.50 8.19 -20.04
CA ALA A 309 5.51 8.07 -21.10
C ALA A 309 6.74 7.24 -20.65
N TYR A 310 7.02 7.21 -19.34
CA TYR A 310 8.03 6.35 -18.74
C TYR A 310 7.35 5.30 -17.87
N LYS A 311 7.19 4.11 -18.40
CA LYS A 311 6.61 2.98 -17.68
C LYS A 311 7.37 1.69 -17.94
N ARG A 312 7.52 0.87 -16.92
CA ARG A 312 8.25 -0.40 -16.98
C ARG A 312 7.55 -1.43 -16.08
N LEU A 313 7.41 -2.65 -16.59
CA LEU A 313 6.99 -3.82 -15.80
C LEU A 313 8.21 -4.72 -15.56
N VAL A 314 8.42 -5.12 -14.32
CA VAL A 314 9.48 -6.04 -13.89
C VAL A 314 8.84 -7.20 -13.14
N THR A 315 9.11 -8.42 -13.60
CA THR A 315 8.67 -9.64 -12.91
C THR A 315 9.78 -10.17 -12.01
N MET A 316 9.46 -10.49 -10.77
CA MET A 316 10.36 -11.05 -9.77
C MET A 316 10.30 -12.58 -9.85
N PRO A 317 11.39 -13.26 -10.25
CA PRO A 317 11.33 -14.66 -10.70
C PRO A 317 11.13 -15.70 -9.58
N HIS A 318 11.39 -15.31 -8.32
CA HIS A 318 11.27 -16.22 -7.17
C HIS A 318 10.17 -15.78 -6.18
N SER A 319 9.33 -14.84 -6.61
CA SER A 319 8.35 -14.20 -5.73
C SER A 319 6.91 -14.58 -6.06
N ALA A 320 6.11 -14.67 -5.02
CA ALA A 320 4.66 -14.69 -5.03
C ALA A 320 4.11 -13.27 -4.74
N HIS A 321 3.01 -13.14 -3.99
CA HIS A 321 2.30 -11.88 -3.74
C HIS A 321 3.08 -10.80 -2.97
N VAL A 322 4.28 -11.09 -2.44
CA VAL A 322 5.11 -10.12 -1.72
C VAL A 322 6.53 -10.13 -2.29
N PRO A 323 6.78 -9.52 -3.46
CA PRO A 323 8.06 -9.63 -4.16
C PRO A 323 9.24 -9.02 -3.40
N MET A 324 8.99 -8.05 -2.50
CA MET A 324 10.03 -7.53 -1.61
C MET A 324 10.55 -8.59 -0.62
N ASN A 325 9.82 -9.68 -0.40
CA ASN A 325 10.22 -10.79 0.45
C ASN A 325 10.87 -11.93 -0.34
N GLY A 326 10.34 -12.23 -1.53
CA GLY A 326 10.85 -13.32 -2.37
C GLY A 326 12.18 -12.99 -3.05
N ASP A 327 12.31 -11.75 -3.53
CA ASP A 327 13.51 -11.26 -4.24
C ASP A 327 13.98 -9.91 -3.66
N PRO A 328 14.37 -9.82 -2.36
CA PRO A 328 14.58 -8.55 -1.66
C PRO A 328 15.66 -7.68 -2.27
N ASP A 329 16.78 -8.27 -2.70
CA ASP A 329 17.88 -7.51 -3.31
C ASP A 329 17.51 -6.99 -4.70
N LEU A 330 16.87 -7.83 -5.51
CA LEU A 330 16.39 -7.44 -6.84
C LEU A 330 15.29 -6.36 -6.73
N PHE A 331 14.40 -6.50 -5.75
CA PHE A 331 13.37 -5.49 -5.46
C PHE A 331 14.00 -4.14 -5.12
N ALA A 332 14.90 -4.10 -4.14
CA ALA A 332 15.55 -2.87 -3.70
C ALA A 332 16.37 -2.23 -4.83
N GLN A 333 17.09 -3.02 -5.63
CA GLN A 333 17.82 -2.54 -6.79
C GLN A 333 16.90 -1.97 -7.87
N THR A 334 15.79 -2.67 -8.17
CA THR A 334 14.81 -2.25 -9.18
C THR A 334 14.18 -0.90 -8.81
N VAL A 335 13.79 -0.75 -7.53
CA VAL A 335 13.24 0.51 -7.00
C VAL A 335 14.28 1.63 -7.06
N THR A 336 15.53 1.33 -6.66
CA THR A 336 16.62 2.31 -6.69
C THR A 336 16.91 2.78 -8.12
N ASP A 337 17.08 1.86 -9.07
CA ASP A 337 17.34 2.19 -10.47
C ASP A 337 16.24 3.06 -11.09
N TYR A 338 14.98 2.73 -10.75
CA TYR A 338 13.85 3.53 -11.19
C TYR A 338 13.88 4.95 -10.62
N ILE A 339 14.07 5.09 -9.30
CA ILE A 339 14.13 6.40 -8.65
C ILE A 339 15.26 7.23 -9.25
N GLU A 340 16.46 6.65 -9.42
CA GLU A 340 17.62 7.34 -9.99
C GLU A 340 17.37 7.80 -11.44
N ALA A 341 16.62 7.04 -12.22
CA ALA A 341 16.30 7.39 -13.61
C ALA A 341 15.31 8.56 -13.74
N VAL A 342 14.45 8.78 -12.72
CA VAL A 342 13.31 9.73 -12.86
C VAL A 342 13.27 10.83 -11.79
N LYS A 343 14.20 10.83 -10.79
CA LYS A 343 14.25 11.81 -9.69
C LYS A 343 14.47 13.26 -10.10
#